data_123127df241805a8abb77e1d7ee0ee70
#
_entry.id   123127df241805a8abb77e1d7ee0ee70
#
_cell.length_a   1.000
_cell.length_b   1.000
_cell.length_c   1.000
_cell.angle_alpha   90.00
_cell.angle_beta   90.00
_cell.angle_gamma   90.00
#
_symmetry.space_group_name_H-M   'P 1'
#
loop_
_entity.id
_entity.type
_entity.pdbx_description
1 polymer ?
#
loop_
_entity_poly.entity_id
_entity_poly.type
_entity_poly.pdbx_seq_one_letter_code
_entity_poly.pdbx_strand_id
1 'polypeptide(L)'
;MQHPEILFFFLVIAFVYSSVGFGGGSSYLAILTLYALPFQEMRLTALICNIIVVTGGSIIFIRNKQVDWKKVIPLVVVSVPMAFVGARLKLSQDTFFIILGISLIIASVLLWIKIRYAKEEEIRTHSNNYFKDALLGGAIGFLSGMVGIGGGIFLSPILNLMKWDTPRKIAATASLFILVNSISGIAGQLTVLPDNLNFVRVGLLCAAVFIGGQIGSRMGVVKFNQLVVRRITAIVVFFAGTEVLIKHLPWFK
;
A
#
# COMPACT_ATOMS: atom_id res chain seq x y z
N MET A 1 -10.58 5.77 23.58
CA MET A 1 -9.87 4.82 22.66
C MET A 1 -9.19 3.80 23.56
N GLN A 2 -9.48 2.50 23.40
CA GLN A 2 -8.92 1.46 24.29
C GLN A 2 -7.40 1.30 24.14
N HIS A 3 -6.80 1.70 23.00
CA HIS A 3 -5.40 1.52 22.64
C HIS A 3 -4.84 2.80 21.99
N PRO A 4 -4.43 3.82 22.78
CA PRO A 4 -3.90 5.07 22.24
C PRO A 4 -2.55 4.90 21.54
N GLU A 5 -1.78 3.85 21.86
CA GLU A 5 -0.53 3.49 21.23
C GLU A 5 -0.64 3.25 19.71
N ILE A 6 -1.81 2.86 19.22
CA ILE A 6 -2.07 2.69 17.78
C ILE A 6 -1.85 4.01 17.03
N LEU A 7 -2.22 5.15 17.62
CA LEU A 7 -2.01 6.48 17.04
C LEU A 7 -0.53 6.75 16.78
N PHE A 8 0.31 6.40 17.75
CA PHE A 8 1.76 6.56 17.62
C PHE A 8 2.32 5.69 16.49
N PHE A 9 1.93 4.41 16.43
CA PHE A 9 2.36 3.53 15.34
C PHE A 9 1.90 4.03 13.97
N PHE A 10 0.66 4.49 13.85
CA PHE A 10 0.14 5.03 12.60
C PHE A 10 0.89 6.30 12.16
N LEU A 11 1.20 7.19 13.09
CA LEU A 11 2.01 8.39 12.82
C LEU A 11 3.40 8.02 12.31
N VAL A 12 4.10 7.11 12.99
CA VAL A 12 5.45 6.65 12.61
C VAL A 12 5.43 5.95 11.25
N ILE A 13 4.47 5.06 11.02
CA ILE A 13 4.33 4.37 9.73
C ILE A 13 4.05 5.40 8.62
N ALA A 14 3.11 6.32 8.83
CA ALA A 14 2.80 7.36 7.84
C ALA A 14 4.04 8.18 7.50
N PHE A 15 4.82 8.58 8.50
CA PHE A 15 6.07 9.30 8.33
C PHE A 15 7.08 8.52 7.49
N VAL A 16 7.34 7.26 7.87
CA VAL A 16 8.32 6.40 7.19
C VAL A 16 7.89 6.09 5.75
N TYR A 17 6.64 5.69 5.54
CA TYR A 17 6.16 5.28 4.22
C TYR A 17 6.00 6.45 3.25
N SER A 18 5.49 7.59 3.73
CA SER A 18 5.35 8.78 2.88
C SER A 18 6.70 9.34 2.42
N SER A 19 7.76 9.15 3.23
CA SER A 19 9.12 9.56 2.86
C SER A 19 9.67 8.86 1.61
N VAL A 20 9.10 7.71 1.25
CA VAL A 20 9.47 6.93 0.05
C VAL A 20 8.35 6.84 -0.99
N GLY A 21 7.26 7.59 -0.81
CA GLY A 21 6.14 7.65 -1.74
C GLY A 21 5.11 6.53 -1.59
N PHE A 22 5.07 5.86 -0.44
CA PHE A 22 4.07 4.82 -0.13
C PHE A 22 3.00 5.31 0.84
N GLY A 23 1.85 4.58 0.87
CA GLY A 23 0.73 4.89 1.76
C GLY A 23 0.80 4.27 3.16
N GLY A 24 1.42 3.10 3.30
CA GLY A 24 1.52 2.37 4.56
C GLY A 24 0.38 1.39 4.85
N GLY A 25 -0.57 1.19 3.92
CA GLY A 25 -1.76 0.35 4.12
C GLY A 25 -1.50 -1.06 4.63
N SER A 26 -0.44 -1.70 4.16
CA SER A 26 -0.03 -3.03 4.63
C SER A 26 0.34 -3.04 6.12
N SER A 27 1.11 -2.05 6.56
CA SER A 27 1.51 -1.93 7.97
C SER A 27 0.37 -1.45 8.85
N TYR A 28 -0.56 -0.63 8.33
CA TYR A 28 -1.78 -0.28 9.06
C TYR A 28 -2.64 -1.51 9.31
N LEU A 29 -2.87 -2.33 8.27
CA LEU A 29 -3.61 -3.59 8.42
C LEU A 29 -2.92 -4.54 9.39
N ALA A 30 -1.60 -4.68 9.29
CA ALA A 30 -0.83 -5.51 10.20
C ALA A 30 -1.03 -5.09 11.66
N ILE A 31 -0.90 -3.80 11.97
CA ILE A 31 -1.14 -3.28 13.32
C ILE A 31 -2.58 -3.49 13.75
N LEU A 32 -3.56 -3.12 12.93
CA LEU A 32 -4.96 -3.28 13.30
C LEU A 32 -5.33 -4.74 13.57
N THR A 33 -4.69 -5.69 12.89
CA THR A 33 -4.85 -7.13 13.14
C THR A 33 -4.35 -7.54 14.52
N LEU A 34 -3.23 -6.97 14.99
CA LEU A 34 -2.71 -7.24 16.33
C LEU A 34 -3.69 -6.84 17.43
N TYR A 35 -4.52 -5.84 17.18
CA TYR A 35 -5.54 -5.34 18.10
C TYR A 35 -6.93 -5.95 17.87
N ALA A 36 -7.01 -7.02 17.06
CA ALA A 36 -8.22 -7.81 16.82
C ALA A 36 -9.47 -6.99 16.42
N LEU A 37 -9.27 -5.95 15.61
CA LEU A 37 -10.39 -5.15 15.09
C LEU A 37 -11.17 -5.93 14.00
N PRO A 38 -12.46 -5.61 13.78
CA PRO A 38 -13.23 -6.20 12.69
C PRO A 38 -12.55 -5.98 11.33
N PHE A 39 -12.37 -7.04 10.53
CA PHE A 39 -11.60 -6.97 9.29
C PHE A 39 -12.15 -5.96 8.27
N GLN A 40 -13.46 -5.74 8.26
CA GLN A 40 -14.11 -4.74 7.39
C GLN A 40 -13.71 -3.31 7.80
N GLU A 41 -13.72 -3.00 9.11
CA GLU A 41 -13.25 -1.72 9.64
C GLU A 41 -11.77 -1.50 9.36
N MET A 42 -10.95 -2.55 9.52
CA MET A 42 -9.51 -2.48 9.22
C MET A 42 -9.23 -2.12 7.76
N ARG A 43 -9.91 -2.78 6.81
CA ARG A 43 -9.75 -2.52 5.37
C ARG A 43 -10.12 -1.09 5.02
N LEU A 44 -11.28 -0.63 5.49
CA LEU A 44 -11.76 0.73 5.23
C LEU A 44 -10.81 1.77 5.81
N THR A 45 -10.43 1.59 7.09
CA THR A 45 -9.48 2.49 7.77
C THR A 45 -8.13 2.57 7.05
N ALA A 46 -7.58 1.43 6.63
CA ALA A 46 -6.31 1.40 5.92
C ALA A 46 -6.38 2.14 4.57
N LEU A 47 -7.48 1.99 3.82
CA LEU A 47 -7.67 2.69 2.55
C LEU A 47 -7.86 4.20 2.74
N ILE A 48 -8.60 4.64 3.75
CA ILE A 48 -8.75 6.07 4.07
C ILE A 48 -7.39 6.66 4.48
N CYS A 49 -6.66 6.00 5.37
CA CYS A 49 -5.32 6.42 5.76
C CYS A 49 -4.37 6.50 4.56
N ASN A 50 -4.43 5.53 3.64
CA ASN A 50 -3.66 5.57 2.40
C ASN A 50 -3.95 6.85 1.60
N ILE A 51 -5.22 7.15 1.33
CA ILE A 51 -5.61 8.35 0.59
C ILE A 51 -4.99 9.60 1.22
N ILE A 52 -5.13 9.74 2.54
CA ILE A 52 -4.62 10.90 3.27
C ILE A 52 -3.09 11.03 3.11
N VAL A 53 -2.36 9.92 3.29
CA VAL A 53 -0.90 9.93 3.23
C VAL A 53 -0.40 10.20 1.82
N VAL A 54 -0.94 9.48 0.81
CA VAL A 54 -0.41 9.58 -0.55
C VAL A 54 -0.86 10.81 -1.32
N THR A 55 -1.95 11.46 -0.93
CA THR A 55 -2.44 12.67 -1.60
C THR A 55 -1.36 13.77 -1.59
N GLY A 56 -0.74 14.03 -0.44
CA GLY A 56 0.34 15.01 -0.35
C GLY A 56 1.53 14.65 -1.23
N GLY A 57 1.98 13.40 -1.19
CA GLY A 57 3.07 12.90 -2.02
C GLY A 57 2.75 12.98 -3.51
N SER A 58 1.55 12.55 -3.91
CA SER A 58 1.10 12.60 -5.31
C SER A 58 1.09 14.03 -5.86
N ILE A 59 0.61 15.01 -5.10
CA ILE A 59 0.64 16.41 -5.50
C ILE A 59 2.08 16.90 -5.71
N ILE A 60 3.00 16.55 -4.79
CA ILE A 60 4.42 16.91 -4.91
C ILE A 60 5.03 16.29 -6.16
N PHE A 61 4.79 15.00 -6.43
CA PHE A 61 5.30 14.30 -7.62
C PHE A 61 4.76 14.88 -8.93
N ILE A 62 3.47 15.23 -8.98
CA ILE A 62 2.85 15.87 -10.16
C ILE A 62 3.48 17.26 -10.40
N ARG A 63 3.59 18.08 -9.37
CA ARG A 63 4.18 19.43 -9.47
C ARG A 63 5.64 19.39 -9.93
N ASN A 64 6.40 18.39 -9.49
CA ASN A 64 7.79 18.19 -9.88
C ASN A 64 7.96 17.44 -11.23
N LYS A 65 6.87 17.24 -11.99
CA LYS A 65 6.88 16.56 -13.30
C LYS A 65 7.52 15.15 -13.28
N GLN A 66 7.38 14.45 -12.13
CA GLN A 66 7.90 13.09 -11.95
C GLN A 66 6.94 12.01 -12.47
N VAL A 67 5.74 12.39 -12.93
CA VAL A 67 4.72 11.47 -13.42
C VAL A 67 4.79 11.39 -14.94
N ASP A 68 5.01 10.18 -15.46
CA ASP A 68 4.87 9.88 -16.88
C ASP A 68 3.46 9.34 -17.16
N TRP A 69 2.56 10.24 -17.52
CA TRP A 69 1.15 9.91 -17.75
C TRP A 69 0.93 8.82 -18.79
N LYS A 70 1.79 8.75 -19.85
CA LYS A 70 1.68 7.74 -20.89
C LYS A 70 1.90 6.32 -20.35
N LYS A 71 2.76 6.20 -19.35
CA LYS A 71 3.05 4.93 -18.68
C LYS A 71 2.09 4.63 -17.52
N VAL A 72 1.63 5.65 -16.81
CA VAL A 72 0.74 5.49 -15.64
C VAL A 72 -0.69 5.12 -16.06
N ILE A 73 -1.23 5.74 -17.12
CA ILE A 73 -2.60 5.53 -17.56
C ILE A 73 -2.92 4.05 -17.83
N PRO A 74 -2.14 3.28 -18.60
CA PRO A 74 -2.40 1.85 -18.84
C PRO A 74 -2.51 1.03 -17.56
N LEU A 75 -1.62 1.30 -16.58
CA LEU A 75 -1.64 0.64 -15.27
C LEU A 75 -2.93 0.96 -14.51
N VAL A 76 -3.37 2.22 -14.52
CA VAL A 76 -4.46 2.72 -13.69
C VAL A 76 -5.84 2.37 -14.27
N VAL A 77 -6.01 2.50 -15.59
CA VAL A 77 -7.32 2.30 -16.25
C VAL A 77 -7.91 0.92 -15.97
N VAL A 78 -7.07 -0.12 -15.96
CA VAL A 78 -7.53 -1.49 -15.66
C VAL A 78 -7.53 -1.75 -14.14
N SER A 79 -6.58 -1.16 -13.39
CA SER A 79 -6.50 -1.42 -11.95
C SER A 79 -7.71 -0.86 -11.16
N VAL A 80 -8.21 0.31 -11.54
CA VAL A 80 -9.35 0.95 -10.84
C VAL A 80 -10.61 0.08 -10.86
N PRO A 81 -11.14 -0.39 -12.01
CA PRO A 81 -12.29 -1.29 -12.00
C PRO A 81 -11.99 -2.62 -11.32
N MET A 82 -10.77 -3.16 -11.45
CA MET A 82 -10.40 -4.40 -10.82
C MET A 82 -10.30 -4.27 -9.29
N ALA A 83 -9.83 -3.13 -8.78
CA ALA A 83 -9.84 -2.84 -7.34
C ALA A 83 -11.27 -2.72 -6.78
N PHE A 84 -12.18 -2.11 -7.53
CA PHE A 84 -13.59 -2.07 -7.17
C PHE A 84 -14.20 -3.46 -7.08
N VAL A 85 -13.98 -4.30 -8.09
CA VAL A 85 -14.46 -5.69 -8.11
C VAL A 85 -13.86 -6.49 -6.94
N GLY A 86 -12.54 -6.41 -6.74
CA GLY A 86 -11.87 -7.08 -5.62
C GLY A 86 -12.40 -6.65 -4.26
N ALA A 87 -12.70 -5.34 -4.08
CA ALA A 87 -13.22 -4.81 -2.83
C ALA A 87 -14.64 -5.28 -2.50
N ARG A 88 -15.46 -5.60 -3.52
CA ARG A 88 -16.83 -6.11 -3.36
C ARG A 88 -16.91 -7.59 -3.00
N LEU A 89 -15.82 -8.33 -3.14
CA LEU A 89 -15.83 -9.74 -2.81
C LEU A 89 -16.08 -9.93 -1.31
N LYS A 90 -17.13 -10.68 -1.02
CA LYS A 90 -17.46 -11.10 0.35
C LYS A 90 -16.54 -12.25 0.73
N LEU A 91 -15.45 -11.93 1.42
CA LEU A 91 -14.52 -12.91 1.93
C LEU A 91 -14.93 -13.31 3.35
N SER A 92 -14.73 -14.59 3.69
CA SER A 92 -14.75 -15.00 5.09
C SER A 92 -13.55 -14.38 5.83
N GLN A 93 -13.67 -14.21 7.14
CA GLN A 93 -12.60 -13.64 7.94
C GLN A 93 -11.28 -14.39 7.78
N ASP A 94 -11.31 -15.72 7.85
CA ASP A 94 -10.11 -16.55 7.71
C ASP A 94 -9.51 -16.43 6.31
N THR A 95 -10.34 -16.47 5.25
CA THR A 95 -9.88 -16.29 3.87
C THR A 95 -9.21 -14.93 3.68
N PHE A 96 -9.78 -13.86 4.24
CA PHE A 96 -9.20 -12.53 4.19
C PHE A 96 -7.81 -12.50 4.83
N PHE A 97 -7.67 -13.03 6.05
CA PHE A 97 -6.38 -13.02 6.74
C PHE A 97 -5.33 -13.90 6.08
N ILE A 98 -5.71 -15.03 5.49
CA ILE A 98 -4.79 -15.87 4.71
C ILE A 98 -4.28 -15.11 3.49
N ILE A 99 -5.18 -14.50 2.71
CA ILE A 99 -4.79 -13.70 1.53
C ILE A 99 -3.92 -12.51 1.96
N LEU A 100 -4.28 -11.82 3.04
CA LEU A 100 -3.49 -10.72 3.60
C LEU A 100 -2.09 -11.21 3.96
N GLY A 101 -1.96 -12.26 4.75
CA GLY A 101 -0.67 -12.79 5.20
C GLY A 101 0.23 -13.25 4.05
N ILE A 102 -0.30 -14.01 3.09
CA ILE A 102 0.43 -14.40 1.87
C ILE A 102 0.87 -13.17 1.09
N SER A 103 -0.03 -12.19 0.91
CA SER A 103 0.27 -10.94 0.21
C SER A 103 1.40 -10.16 0.88
N LEU A 104 1.40 -10.06 2.21
CA LEU A 104 2.45 -9.39 2.97
C LEU A 104 3.80 -10.11 2.83
N ILE A 105 3.84 -11.43 2.89
CA ILE A 105 5.07 -12.20 2.69
C ILE A 105 5.61 -12.00 1.27
N ILE A 106 4.78 -12.13 0.24
CA ILE A 106 5.19 -11.87 -1.15
C ILE A 106 5.76 -10.45 -1.30
N ALA A 107 5.07 -9.45 -0.75
CA ALA A 107 5.53 -8.07 -0.79
C ALA A 107 6.89 -7.89 -0.11
N SER A 108 7.09 -8.51 1.06
CA SER A 108 8.36 -8.49 1.79
C SER A 108 9.49 -9.11 0.99
N VAL A 109 9.26 -10.29 0.39
CA VAL A 109 10.25 -10.98 -0.46
C VAL A 109 10.61 -10.12 -1.67
N LEU A 110 9.63 -9.53 -2.35
CA LEU A 110 9.86 -8.62 -3.48
C LEU A 110 10.70 -7.39 -3.08
N LEU A 111 10.41 -6.80 -1.90
CA LEU A 111 11.20 -5.70 -1.36
C LEU A 111 12.63 -6.13 -1.06
N TRP A 112 12.83 -7.33 -0.52
CA TRP A 112 14.15 -7.88 -0.19
C TRP A 112 14.98 -8.18 -1.44
N ILE A 113 14.38 -8.81 -2.43
CA ILE A 113 15.01 -9.07 -3.74
C ILE A 113 15.49 -7.77 -4.35
N LYS A 114 14.63 -6.74 -4.38
CA LYS A 114 14.99 -5.42 -4.89
C LYS A 114 16.21 -4.80 -4.19
N ILE A 115 16.32 -4.96 -2.86
CA ILE A 115 17.45 -4.45 -2.08
C ILE A 115 18.77 -5.12 -2.52
N ARG A 116 18.71 -6.42 -2.81
CA ARG A 116 19.89 -7.20 -3.20
C ARG A 116 20.41 -6.86 -4.59
N TYR A 117 19.52 -6.52 -5.51
CA TYR A 117 19.86 -6.19 -6.92
C TYR A 117 19.99 -4.68 -7.20
N ALA A 118 19.91 -3.83 -6.18
CA ALA A 118 19.98 -2.37 -6.34
C ALA A 118 21.35 -1.81 -6.81
N LYS A 119 22.38 -2.65 -6.95
CA LYS A 119 23.75 -2.26 -7.34
C LYS A 119 23.96 -2.07 -8.85
N GLU A 120 23.01 -2.46 -9.70
CA GLU A 120 23.14 -2.34 -11.16
C GLU A 120 22.04 -1.45 -11.73
N GLU A 121 22.19 -0.14 -11.58
CA GLU A 121 21.30 0.85 -12.22
C GLU A 121 21.75 1.15 -13.65
N GLU A 122 21.59 0.23 -14.57
CA GLU A 122 21.42 0.57 -15.97
C GLU A 122 19.94 0.87 -16.23
N ILE A 123 19.65 2.12 -16.55
CA ILE A 123 18.32 2.55 -17.03
C ILE A 123 18.13 1.92 -18.42
N ARG A 124 17.54 0.74 -18.46
CA ARG A 124 17.04 0.21 -19.73
C ARG A 124 15.73 0.92 -20.01
N THR A 125 15.66 1.60 -21.16
CA THR A 125 14.40 2.10 -21.70
C THR A 125 13.44 0.94 -21.85
N HIS A 126 12.49 0.83 -20.92
CA HIS A 126 11.45 -0.19 -21.01
C HIS A 126 10.65 0.06 -22.29
N SER A 127 10.62 -0.93 -23.18
CA SER A 127 9.71 -0.90 -24.32
C SER A 127 8.27 -0.78 -23.79
N ASN A 128 7.57 0.29 -24.16
CA ASN A 128 6.21 0.56 -23.71
C ASN A 128 5.26 -0.55 -24.21
N ASN A 129 5.07 -1.58 -23.38
CA ASN A 129 4.08 -2.60 -23.65
C ASN A 129 2.84 -2.32 -22.79
N TYR A 130 1.99 -1.43 -23.30
CA TYR A 130 0.75 -1.00 -22.62
C TYR A 130 -0.14 -2.15 -22.18
N PHE A 131 -0.15 -3.27 -22.93
CA PHE A 131 -0.94 -4.44 -22.58
C PHE A 131 -0.41 -5.14 -21.33
N LYS A 132 0.93 -5.31 -21.22
CA LYS A 132 1.56 -5.90 -20.03
C LYS A 132 1.36 -5.01 -18.81
N ASP A 133 1.50 -3.70 -18.98
CA ASP A 133 1.29 -2.73 -17.91
C ASP A 133 -0.18 -2.74 -17.42
N ALA A 134 -1.13 -2.80 -18.34
CA ALA A 134 -2.56 -2.91 -18.04
C ALA A 134 -2.90 -4.21 -17.28
N LEU A 135 -2.35 -5.35 -17.73
CA LEU A 135 -2.55 -6.64 -17.08
C LEU A 135 -1.96 -6.65 -15.67
N LEU A 136 -0.73 -6.14 -15.52
CA LEU A 136 -0.08 -6.00 -14.22
C LEU A 136 -0.88 -5.08 -13.29
N GLY A 137 -1.30 -3.92 -13.79
CA GLY A 137 -2.13 -2.99 -13.06
C GLY A 137 -3.44 -3.64 -12.59
N GLY A 138 -4.11 -4.37 -13.49
CA GLY A 138 -5.36 -5.08 -13.18
C GLY A 138 -5.19 -6.15 -12.10
N ALA A 139 -4.18 -7.01 -12.22
CA ALA A 139 -3.90 -8.06 -11.23
C ALA A 139 -3.60 -7.48 -9.84
N ILE A 140 -2.72 -6.46 -9.78
CA ILE A 140 -2.39 -5.79 -8.52
C ILE A 140 -3.59 -5.01 -7.98
N GLY A 141 -4.36 -4.35 -8.85
CA GLY A 141 -5.58 -3.63 -8.47
C GLY A 141 -6.60 -4.55 -7.83
N PHE A 142 -6.88 -5.71 -8.44
CA PHE A 142 -7.79 -6.71 -7.90
C PHE A 142 -7.37 -7.19 -6.51
N LEU A 143 -6.10 -7.64 -6.38
CA LEU A 143 -5.54 -8.08 -5.10
C LEU A 143 -5.59 -6.95 -4.05
N SER A 144 -5.24 -5.74 -4.46
CA SER A 144 -5.28 -4.55 -3.62
C SER A 144 -6.68 -4.24 -3.11
N GLY A 145 -7.68 -4.35 -3.97
CA GLY A 145 -9.09 -4.17 -3.61
C GLY A 145 -9.57 -5.23 -2.63
N MET A 146 -9.22 -6.52 -2.88
CA MET A 146 -9.56 -7.62 -1.98
C MET A 146 -9.01 -7.42 -0.57
N VAL A 147 -7.75 -6.99 -0.47
CA VAL A 147 -7.04 -6.91 0.83
C VAL A 147 -7.16 -5.53 1.47
N GLY A 148 -7.38 -4.46 0.70
CA GLY A 148 -7.45 -3.10 1.23
C GLY A 148 -6.08 -2.44 1.47
N ILE A 149 -5.03 -2.84 0.71
CA ILE A 149 -3.66 -2.33 0.86
C ILE A 149 -3.37 -1.10 -0.03
N GLY A 150 -4.15 -0.88 -1.11
CA GLY A 150 -3.88 0.17 -2.10
C GLY A 150 -2.87 -0.20 -3.18
N GLY A 151 -2.21 -1.38 -3.10
CA GLY A 151 -1.41 -2.02 -4.16
C GLY A 151 0.02 -1.53 -4.35
N GLY A 152 0.41 -0.37 -3.82
CA GLY A 152 1.74 0.20 -4.08
C GLY A 152 2.91 -0.62 -3.57
N ILE A 153 2.70 -1.38 -2.49
CA ILE A 153 3.73 -2.26 -1.93
C ILE A 153 4.13 -3.39 -2.88
N PHE A 154 3.22 -3.81 -3.77
CA PHE A 154 3.49 -4.78 -4.83
C PHE A 154 4.01 -4.10 -6.10
N LEU A 155 3.35 -3.02 -6.52
CA LEU A 155 3.66 -2.34 -7.77
C LEU A 155 5.11 -1.83 -7.81
N SER A 156 5.53 -1.11 -6.78
CA SER A 156 6.85 -0.49 -6.78
C SER A 156 8.02 -1.49 -6.85
N PRO A 157 8.07 -2.60 -6.08
CA PRO A 157 9.12 -3.60 -6.26
C PRO A 157 9.11 -4.21 -7.66
N ILE A 158 7.94 -4.58 -8.17
CA ILE A 158 7.80 -5.21 -9.49
C ILE A 158 8.29 -4.28 -10.59
N LEU A 159 7.83 -3.02 -10.61
CA LEU A 159 8.29 -2.03 -11.60
C LEU A 159 9.80 -1.77 -11.51
N ASN A 160 10.36 -1.79 -10.31
CA ASN A 160 11.81 -1.65 -10.15
C ASN A 160 12.59 -2.89 -10.65
N LEU A 161 12.10 -4.11 -10.37
CA LEU A 161 12.71 -5.34 -10.89
C LEU A 161 12.64 -5.39 -12.43
N MET A 162 11.55 -4.88 -13.00
CA MET A 162 11.40 -4.74 -14.45
C MET A 162 12.25 -3.61 -15.05
N LYS A 163 12.95 -2.82 -14.23
CA LYS A 163 13.69 -1.62 -14.66
C LYS A 163 12.81 -0.67 -15.50
N TRP A 164 11.54 -0.53 -15.10
CA TRP A 164 10.48 0.13 -15.84
C TRP A 164 10.72 1.63 -16.04
N ASP A 165 11.26 2.32 -15.02
CA ASP A 165 11.69 3.72 -15.08
C ASP A 165 12.62 4.03 -13.87
N THR A 166 13.02 5.29 -13.73
CA THR A 166 13.81 5.74 -12.59
C THR A 166 13.09 5.50 -11.26
N PRO A 167 13.80 5.25 -10.16
CA PRO A 167 13.18 5.01 -8.85
C PRO A 167 12.21 6.12 -8.40
N ARG A 168 12.49 7.37 -8.76
CA ARG A 168 11.60 8.52 -8.45
C ARG A 168 10.29 8.46 -9.22
N LYS A 169 10.33 8.17 -10.52
CA LYS A 169 9.12 8.04 -11.34
C LYS A 169 8.30 6.81 -10.94
N ILE A 170 8.97 5.72 -10.56
CA ILE A 170 8.28 4.54 -10.01
C ILE A 170 7.59 4.87 -8.69
N ALA A 171 8.22 5.63 -7.78
CA ALA A 171 7.59 6.09 -6.55
C ALA A 171 6.38 7.01 -6.82
N ALA A 172 6.49 7.92 -7.80
CA ALA A 172 5.39 8.76 -8.24
C ALA A 172 4.22 7.94 -8.81
N THR A 173 4.51 6.94 -9.66
CA THR A 173 3.53 6.02 -10.21
C THR A 173 2.85 5.21 -9.12
N ALA A 174 3.61 4.67 -8.17
CA ALA A 174 3.07 3.89 -7.06
C ALA A 174 2.17 4.76 -6.15
N SER A 175 2.55 6.00 -5.87
CA SER A 175 1.76 6.93 -5.07
C SER A 175 0.39 7.20 -5.72
N LEU A 176 0.36 7.51 -7.01
CA LEU A 176 -0.89 7.70 -7.77
C LEU A 176 -1.71 6.41 -7.85
N PHE A 177 -1.06 5.28 -8.09
CA PHE A 177 -1.71 3.97 -8.12
C PHE A 177 -2.40 3.65 -6.79
N ILE A 178 -1.72 3.89 -5.66
CA ILE A 178 -2.30 3.73 -4.32
C ILE A 178 -3.51 4.65 -4.16
N LEU A 179 -3.39 5.91 -4.55
CA LEU A 179 -4.47 6.89 -4.41
C LEU A 179 -5.74 6.44 -5.11
N VAL A 180 -5.66 6.15 -6.41
CA VAL A 180 -6.84 5.81 -7.21
C VAL A 180 -7.42 4.44 -6.84
N ASN A 181 -6.57 3.45 -6.53
CA ASN A 181 -7.04 2.13 -6.10
C ASN A 181 -7.64 2.16 -4.68
N SER A 182 -7.14 3.02 -3.79
CA SER A 182 -7.75 3.21 -2.47
C SER A 182 -9.13 3.86 -2.58
N ILE A 183 -9.29 4.87 -3.44
CA ILE A 183 -10.60 5.49 -3.72
C ILE A 183 -11.56 4.44 -4.30
N SER A 184 -11.11 3.68 -5.30
CA SER A 184 -11.90 2.62 -5.93
C SER A 184 -12.26 1.51 -4.95
N GLY A 185 -11.30 1.10 -4.12
CA GLY A 185 -11.50 0.10 -3.08
C GLY A 185 -12.52 0.53 -2.03
N ILE A 186 -12.49 1.80 -1.60
CA ILE A 186 -13.53 2.36 -0.71
C ILE A 186 -14.88 2.32 -1.41
N ALA A 187 -14.98 2.80 -2.65
CA ALA A 187 -16.23 2.76 -3.40
C ALA A 187 -16.82 1.34 -3.51
N GLY A 188 -15.95 0.33 -3.70
CA GLY A 188 -16.36 -1.08 -3.66
C GLY A 188 -16.84 -1.54 -2.28
N GLN A 189 -16.17 -1.12 -1.21
CA GLN A 189 -16.54 -1.48 0.16
C GLN A 189 -17.80 -0.78 0.66
N LEU A 190 -18.10 0.44 0.19
CA LEU A 190 -19.31 1.16 0.54
C LEU A 190 -20.59 0.38 0.19
N THR A 191 -20.50 -0.60 -0.73
CA THR A 191 -21.60 -1.51 -1.03
C THR A 191 -21.82 -2.59 0.03
N VAL A 192 -20.90 -2.73 1.01
CA VAL A 192 -20.87 -3.79 2.05
C VAL A 192 -20.35 -3.19 3.37
N LEU A 193 -20.87 -2.02 3.75
CA LEU A 193 -20.44 -1.33 4.97
C LEU A 193 -20.73 -2.17 6.23
N PRO A 194 -19.81 -2.18 7.21
CA PRO A 194 -20.11 -2.72 8.53
C PRO A 194 -21.08 -1.79 9.29
N ASP A 195 -22.05 -2.38 10.00
CA ASP A 195 -23.07 -1.63 10.75
C ASP A 195 -22.52 -0.83 11.93
N ASN A 196 -21.29 -1.12 12.39
CA ASN A 196 -20.67 -0.55 13.60
C ASN A 196 -19.27 0.04 13.32
N LEU A 197 -19.19 1.08 12.49
CA LEU A 197 -17.94 1.83 12.30
C LEU A 197 -17.70 2.81 13.45
N ASN A 198 -16.54 2.73 14.08
CA ASN A 198 -16.13 3.73 15.08
C ASN A 198 -15.49 4.95 14.41
N PHE A 199 -16.34 5.90 13.98
CA PHE A 199 -15.90 7.13 13.30
C PHE A 199 -14.88 7.95 14.10
N VAL A 200 -14.95 7.95 15.42
CA VAL A 200 -13.99 8.69 16.27
C VAL A 200 -12.60 8.05 16.16
N ARG A 201 -12.52 6.71 16.21
CA ARG A 201 -11.25 6.00 16.04
C ARG A 201 -10.67 6.25 14.64
N VAL A 202 -11.46 6.10 13.60
CA VAL A 202 -11.03 6.35 12.22
C VAL A 202 -10.53 7.79 12.08
N GLY A 203 -11.27 8.78 12.60
CA GLY A 203 -10.88 10.19 12.55
C GLY A 203 -9.55 10.49 13.25
N LEU A 204 -9.31 9.91 14.43
CA LEU A 204 -8.05 10.06 15.15
C LEU A 204 -6.87 9.41 14.41
N LEU A 205 -7.07 8.24 13.83
CA LEU A 205 -6.06 7.58 13.00
C LEU A 205 -5.76 8.41 11.73
N CYS A 206 -6.79 8.97 11.11
CA CYS A 206 -6.64 9.89 9.98
C CYS A 206 -5.81 11.14 10.34
N ALA A 207 -6.05 11.72 11.51
CA ALA A 207 -5.26 12.87 11.98
C ALA A 207 -3.79 12.48 12.22
N ALA A 208 -3.53 11.34 12.86
CA ALA A 208 -2.18 10.84 13.10
C ALA A 208 -1.42 10.59 11.77
N VAL A 209 -2.05 9.93 10.80
CA VAL A 209 -1.40 9.67 9.50
C VAL A 209 -1.26 10.93 8.66
N PHE A 210 -2.16 11.89 8.78
CA PHE A 210 -2.01 13.19 8.12
C PHE A 210 -0.75 13.91 8.61
N ILE A 211 -0.56 14.01 9.92
CA ILE A 211 0.62 14.66 10.51
C ILE A 211 1.89 13.89 10.09
N GLY A 212 1.96 12.60 10.31
CA GLY A 212 3.10 11.78 9.93
C GLY A 212 3.39 11.82 8.43
N GLY A 213 2.35 11.73 7.60
CA GLY A 213 2.44 11.76 6.16
C GLY A 213 2.95 13.08 5.60
N GLN A 214 2.46 14.22 6.12
CA GLN A 214 2.92 15.55 5.69
C GLN A 214 4.39 15.81 6.06
N ILE A 215 4.79 15.41 7.25
CA ILE A 215 6.20 15.54 7.67
C ILE A 215 7.08 14.61 6.83
N GLY A 216 6.70 13.34 6.68
CA GLY A 216 7.47 12.35 5.96
C GLY A 216 7.63 12.67 4.48
N SER A 217 6.58 13.08 3.78
CA SER A 217 6.64 13.42 2.35
C SER A 217 7.55 14.64 2.07
N ARG A 218 7.59 15.61 2.98
CA ARG A 218 8.48 16.78 2.86
C ARG A 218 9.93 16.44 3.19
N MET A 219 10.18 15.57 4.17
CA MET A 219 11.53 15.17 4.58
C MET A 219 12.13 14.10 3.67
N GLY A 220 11.32 13.21 3.11
CA GLY A 220 11.77 12.09 2.30
C GLY A 220 12.43 12.50 0.98
N VAL A 221 12.06 13.64 0.46
CA VAL A 221 12.71 14.23 -0.74
C VAL A 221 14.17 14.60 -0.46
N VAL A 222 14.58 14.78 0.81
CA VAL A 222 15.84 15.47 1.16
C VAL A 222 16.86 14.60 1.93
N LYS A 223 16.45 13.64 2.79
CA LYS A 223 17.40 13.13 3.81
C LYS A 223 17.44 11.63 4.11
N PHE A 224 16.47 10.82 3.66
CA PHE A 224 16.47 9.39 4.06
C PHE A 224 17.11 8.47 3.02
N ASN A 225 17.99 7.59 3.49
CA ASN A 225 18.50 6.49 2.69
C ASN A 225 17.35 5.50 2.39
N GLN A 226 16.85 5.56 1.15
CA GLN A 226 15.72 4.74 0.70
C GLN A 226 15.95 3.23 0.93
N LEU A 227 17.20 2.77 0.93
CA LEU A 227 17.52 1.36 1.18
C LEU A 227 17.24 0.96 2.63
N VAL A 228 17.55 1.84 3.60
CA VAL A 228 17.29 1.59 5.02
C VAL A 228 15.79 1.50 5.27
N VAL A 229 15.02 2.45 4.74
CA VAL A 229 13.55 2.45 4.88
C VAL A 229 12.94 1.18 4.29
N ARG A 230 13.39 0.76 3.09
CA ARG A 230 12.93 -0.47 2.46
C ARG A 230 13.26 -1.73 3.25
N ARG A 231 14.46 -1.79 3.86
CA ARG A 231 14.85 -2.91 4.72
C ARG A 231 13.95 -3.02 5.95
N ILE A 232 13.73 -1.91 6.64
CA ILE A 232 12.85 -1.87 7.81
C ILE A 232 11.42 -2.28 7.41
N THR A 233 10.90 -1.72 6.30
CA THR A 233 9.59 -2.09 5.77
C THR A 233 9.49 -3.58 5.46
N ALA A 234 10.48 -4.15 4.76
CA ALA A 234 10.47 -5.57 4.42
C ALA A 234 10.46 -6.46 5.67
N ILE A 235 11.24 -6.12 6.69
CA ILE A 235 11.29 -6.87 7.96
C ILE A 235 9.93 -6.78 8.67
N VAL A 236 9.39 -5.58 8.87
CA VAL A 236 8.11 -5.37 9.58
C VAL A 236 6.97 -6.09 8.86
N VAL A 237 6.88 -5.97 7.54
CA VAL A 237 5.85 -6.59 6.73
C VAL A 237 5.98 -8.11 6.71
N PHE A 238 7.21 -8.66 6.74
CA PHE A 238 7.45 -10.09 6.84
C PHE A 238 6.94 -10.67 8.15
N PHE A 239 7.34 -10.08 9.28
CA PHE A 239 6.89 -10.52 10.59
C PHE A 239 5.36 -10.42 10.74
N ALA A 240 4.78 -9.31 10.31
CA ALA A 240 3.33 -9.13 10.34
C ALA A 240 2.59 -10.18 9.48
N GLY A 241 3.08 -10.45 8.25
CA GLY A 241 2.52 -11.47 7.38
C GLY A 241 2.60 -12.87 7.99
N THR A 242 3.74 -13.20 8.60
CA THR A 242 3.96 -14.49 9.27
C THR A 242 3.03 -14.66 10.47
N GLU A 243 2.91 -13.63 11.32
CA GLU A 243 2.02 -13.66 12.48
C GLU A 243 0.54 -13.84 12.08
N VAL A 244 0.10 -13.09 11.06
CA VAL A 244 -1.25 -13.21 10.51
C VAL A 244 -1.51 -14.63 10.00
N LEU A 245 -0.57 -15.24 9.28
CA LEU A 245 -0.73 -16.60 8.78
C LEU A 245 -0.77 -17.63 9.91
N ILE A 246 0.13 -17.54 10.88
CA ILE A 246 0.16 -18.47 12.02
C ILE A 246 -1.17 -18.45 12.78
N LYS A 247 -1.76 -17.27 12.98
CA LYS A 247 -3.04 -17.13 13.71
C LYS A 247 -4.26 -17.65 12.95
N HIS A 248 -4.23 -17.64 11.62
CA HIS A 248 -5.42 -17.94 10.79
C HIS A 248 -5.31 -19.17 9.92
N LEU A 249 -4.13 -19.82 9.83
CA LEU A 249 -4.00 -21.09 9.15
C LEU A 249 -4.56 -22.23 10.01
N PRO A 250 -5.42 -23.10 9.43
CA PRO A 250 -6.05 -24.19 10.17
C PRO A 250 -5.06 -25.23 10.72
N TRP A 251 -3.82 -25.23 10.24
CA TRP A 251 -2.76 -26.17 10.65
C TRP A 251 -2.08 -25.78 11.98
N PHE A 252 -2.34 -24.59 12.49
CA PHE A 252 -1.77 -24.06 13.74
C PHE A 252 -2.86 -23.78 14.81
N LYS A 253 -4.12 -24.11 14.52
CA LYS A 253 -5.23 -24.17 15.48
C LYS A 253 -5.30 -25.58 16.03
#